data_1c4a60fd1ab9f0af7eaa65ff9ceed0ad
#
_entry.id   1c4a60fd1ab9f0af7eaa65ff9ceed0ad
#
_cell.length_a   1.000
_cell.length_b   1.000
_cell.length_c   1.000
_cell.angle_alpha   90.00
_cell.angle_beta   90.00
_cell.angle_gamma   90.00
#
_symmetry.space_group_name_H-M   'P 1'
#
loop_
_entity.id
_entity.type
_entity.pdbx_description
1 polymer ?
#
loop_
_entity_poly.entity_id
_entity_poly.type
_entity_poly.pdbx_seq_one_letter_code
_entity_poly.pdbx_strand_id
1 'polypeptide(L)'
;MIHGDKKSLTINNIEFSDIHSFTGNNVAYYQQRFEATQNDDIPTVEDIIKDRIPADKWNELCDRLSLRDILHKRLNFLSSGELRKFLIINLFSSIPDILIIDNPYIGLDAPSRELFNELIRSITAEGTAVILLLCNPRDIPEFCDFVLPMKNMEIGLMRRTADCDEAFLNSLFIPKGDVDKMPINADCNAMDFETAIELDGCNVSYGRNVILRNVSWKVKAGEKWALLGANGSGKSTLLSLVYADNPQGYRNDITLFDHRRGTGESIWDIKRRIGYISPEMHLYFNDAADVLTVVATGFFDNVGCFRRPNEDQKAVAMQWLKAFGIEHLALRRFPTLSSGEQRLVLIARTLLKNAPLLILDEPLHGLDMTRKALVAQAIERIAKQPGMSLIYVTHYAHEIPACVTHTKHLIKE
;
A
#
# COMPACT_ATOMS: atom_id res chain seq x y z
N MET A 1 -25.45 21.16 -3.98
CA MET A 1 -26.38 21.51 -5.09
C MET A 1 -25.56 22.21 -6.14
N ILE A 2 -25.36 21.60 -7.30
CA ILE A 2 -24.71 22.26 -8.44
C ILE A 2 -25.80 23.06 -9.13
N HIS A 3 -25.84 24.37 -8.90
CA HIS A 3 -26.69 25.29 -9.64
C HIS A 3 -25.92 25.74 -10.89
N GLY A 4 -26.20 25.13 -12.02
CA GLY A 4 -25.74 25.58 -13.32
C GLY A 4 -26.88 25.42 -14.34
N ASP A 5 -26.90 26.28 -15.32
CA ASP A 5 -27.81 26.20 -16.46
C ASP A 5 -27.82 24.80 -17.06
N LYS A 6 -28.96 24.35 -17.56
CA LYS A 6 -29.36 23.02 -18.04
C LYS A 6 -28.45 22.30 -19.07
N LYS A 7 -27.14 22.44 -19.06
CA LYS A 7 -26.20 21.54 -19.71
C LYS A 7 -25.94 20.35 -18.77
N SER A 8 -26.16 19.16 -19.25
CA SER A 8 -25.75 17.94 -18.54
C SER A 8 -24.22 17.96 -18.37
N LEU A 9 -23.74 18.25 -17.14
CA LEU A 9 -22.32 18.20 -16.82
C LEU A 9 -21.85 16.75 -16.83
N THR A 10 -20.73 16.48 -17.47
CA THR A 10 -20.05 15.20 -17.42
C THR A 10 -19.13 15.15 -16.18
N ILE A 11 -19.30 14.12 -15.35
CA ILE A 11 -18.53 13.94 -14.12
C ILE A 11 -17.84 12.59 -14.20
N ASN A 12 -16.52 12.57 -14.06
CA ASN A 12 -15.73 11.34 -13.95
C ASN A 12 -15.10 11.27 -12.56
N ASN A 13 -15.12 10.06 -11.98
CA ASN A 13 -14.48 9.74 -10.72
C ASN A 13 -13.39 8.69 -10.95
N ILE A 14 -12.23 8.86 -10.29
CA ILE A 14 -11.16 7.87 -10.28
C ILE A 14 -10.94 7.41 -8.85
N GLU A 15 -11.10 6.11 -8.65
CA GLU A 15 -10.72 5.42 -7.43
C GLU A 15 -9.59 4.43 -7.71
N PHE A 16 -8.73 4.22 -6.71
CA PHE A 16 -7.64 3.24 -6.85
C PHE A 16 -8.15 1.79 -7.04
N SER A 17 -9.37 1.52 -6.58
CA SER A 17 -10.08 0.25 -6.75
C SER A 17 -10.52 -0.05 -8.19
N ASP A 18 -10.51 0.95 -9.07
CA ASP A 18 -11.04 0.84 -10.44
C ASP A 18 -10.29 -0.16 -11.33
N ILE A 19 -9.10 -0.61 -10.91
CA ILE A 19 -8.37 -1.66 -11.64
C ILE A 19 -9.19 -2.93 -11.84
N HIS A 20 -10.07 -3.27 -10.91
CA HIS A 20 -10.91 -4.46 -11.01
C HIS A 20 -11.92 -4.37 -12.16
N SER A 21 -12.31 -3.16 -12.54
CA SER A 21 -13.20 -2.92 -13.69
C SER A 21 -12.54 -3.24 -15.02
N PHE A 22 -11.21 -3.15 -15.11
CA PHE A 22 -10.42 -3.43 -16.32
C PHE A 22 -9.98 -4.88 -16.45
N THR A 23 -9.94 -5.64 -15.35
CA THR A 23 -9.49 -7.04 -15.32
C THR A 23 -10.61 -8.07 -15.35
N GLY A 24 -11.88 -7.63 -15.47
CA GLY A 24 -13.03 -8.51 -15.64
C GLY A 24 -13.30 -9.47 -14.48
N ASN A 25 -13.19 -9.04 -13.23
CA ASN A 25 -13.40 -9.85 -12.02
C ASN A 25 -12.46 -11.07 -11.84
N ASN A 26 -11.50 -11.28 -12.70
CA ASN A 26 -10.45 -12.28 -12.49
C ASN A 26 -9.42 -11.72 -11.51
N VAL A 27 -9.76 -11.72 -10.22
CA VAL A 27 -8.83 -11.39 -9.13
C VAL A 27 -7.81 -12.51 -9.03
N ALA A 28 -6.65 -12.31 -9.66
CA ALA A 28 -5.51 -13.19 -9.43
C ALA A 28 -5.14 -13.12 -7.95
N TYR A 29 -5.01 -14.26 -7.27
CA TYR A 29 -4.47 -14.30 -5.92
C TYR A 29 -3.11 -13.60 -5.91
N TYR A 30 -2.80 -12.85 -4.83
CA TYR A 30 -1.52 -12.13 -4.69
C TYR A 30 -0.30 -12.99 -5.06
N GLN A 31 -0.33 -14.29 -4.74
CA GLN A 31 0.70 -15.27 -5.09
C GLN A 31 0.83 -15.52 -6.60
N GLN A 32 -0.26 -15.46 -7.35
CA GLN A 32 -0.26 -15.67 -8.81
C GLN A 32 0.48 -14.55 -9.56
N ARG A 33 0.69 -13.39 -8.92
CA ARG A 33 1.49 -12.29 -9.46
C ARG A 33 2.93 -12.71 -9.79
N PHE A 34 3.45 -13.72 -9.09
CA PHE A 34 4.81 -14.23 -9.26
C PHE A 34 4.89 -15.53 -10.11
N GLU A 35 3.74 -16.06 -10.54
CA GLU A 35 3.65 -17.22 -11.40
C GLU A 35 3.57 -16.81 -12.87
N ALA A 36 4.63 -17.06 -13.64
CA ALA A 36 4.80 -16.56 -15.02
C ALA A 36 3.87 -17.21 -16.08
N THR A 37 3.05 -18.21 -15.74
CA THR A 37 2.46 -19.13 -16.73
C THR A 37 0.95 -19.07 -16.89
N GLN A 38 0.19 -18.28 -16.13
CA GLN A 38 -1.29 -18.34 -16.14
C GLN A 38 -2.02 -17.04 -16.56
N ASN A 39 -1.34 -16.07 -17.16
CA ASN A 39 -1.90 -14.73 -17.34
C ASN A 39 -2.12 -14.32 -18.81
N ASP A 40 -2.31 -15.27 -19.74
CA ASP A 40 -2.43 -14.95 -21.16
C ASP A 40 -3.71 -14.19 -21.52
N ASP A 41 -4.74 -14.22 -20.68
CA ASP A 41 -6.02 -13.54 -20.89
C ASP A 41 -6.06 -12.10 -20.35
N ILE A 42 -5.01 -11.62 -19.62
CA ILE A 42 -5.00 -10.26 -19.08
C ILE A 42 -4.42 -9.30 -20.11
N PRO A 43 -5.17 -8.22 -20.48
CA PRO A 43 -4.72 -7.28 -21.50
C PRO A 43 -3.47 -6.50 -21.04
N THR A 44 -2.66 -6.08 -22.01
CA THR A 44 -1.55 -5.15 -21.78
C THR A 44 -2.09 -3.72 -21.65
N VAL A 45 -1.26 -2.83 -21.10
CA VAL A 45 -1.57 -1.40 -21.06
C VAL A 45 -1.86 -0.87 -22.46
N GLU A 46 -1.06 -1.29 -23.45
CA GLU A 46 -1.17 -0.88 -24.84
C GLU A 46 -2.51 -1.32 -25.46
N ASP A 47 -2.97 -2.55 -25.19
CA ASP A 47 -4.23 -3.06 -25.72
C ASP A 47 -5.43 -2.22 -25.29
N ILE A 48 -5.44 -1.76 -24.03
CA ILE A 48 -6.55 -0.98 -23.49
C ILE A 48 -6.53 0.45 -24.00
N ILE A 49 -5.35 1.04 -24.14
CA ILE A 49 -5.24 2.48 -24.44
C ILE A 49 -5.41 2.74 -25.93
N LYS A 50 -4.90 1.88 -26.81
CA LYS A 50 -5.07 2.03 -28.27
C LYS A 50 -6.52 2.15 -28.72
N ASP A 51 -7.41 1.45 -28.02
CA ASP A 51 -8.84 1.47 -28.36
C ASP A 51 -9.58 2.71 -27.83
N ARG A 52 -8.95 3.50 -26.94
CA ARG A 52 -9.62 4.57 -26.20
C ARG A 52 -9.10 5.97 -26.47
N ILE A 53 -7.84 6.11 -26.90
CA ILE A 53 -7.19 7.40 -27.11
C ILE A 53 -6.76 7.54 -28.57
N PRO A 54 -7.05 8.68 -29.25
CA PRO A 54 -6.59 8.96 -30.58
C PRO A 54 -5.05 8.90 -30.70
N ALA A 55 -4.54 8.36 -31.82
CA ALA A 55 -3.13 8.05 -31.99
C ALA A 55 -2.19 9.28 -31.91
N ASP A 56 -2.68 10.46 -32.27
CA ASP A 56 -1.97 11.74 -32.17
C ASP A 56 -1.73 12.17 -30.72
N LYS A 57 -2.76 12.08 -29.87
CA LYS A 57 -2.66 12.39 -28.42
C LYS A 57 -1.89 11.30 -27.66
N TRP A 58 -1.98 10.07 -28.12
CA TRP A 58 -1.37 8.92 -27.49
C TRP A 58 0.16 9.03 -27.38
N ASN A 59 0.85 9.37 -28.47
CA ASN A 59 2.30 9.46 -28.49
C ASN A 59 2.81 10.57 -27.55
N GLU A 60 2.14 11.73 -27.53
CA GLU A 60 2.48 12.83 -26.63
C GLU A 60 2.34 12.43 -25.16
N LEU A 61 1.24 11.78 -24.79
CA LEU A 61 0.98 11.32 -23.43
C LEU A 61 1.99 10.25 -22.98
N CYS A 62 2.33 9.32 -23.89
CA CYS A 62 3.33 8.30 -23.59
C CYS A 62 4.70 8.88 -23.28
N ASP A 63 5.12 9.90 -24.01
CA ASP A 63 6.41 10.54 -23.80
C ASP A 63 6.40 11.39 -22.51
N ARG A 64 5.35 12.21 -22.30
CA ARG A 64 5.23 13.06 -21.12
C ARG A 64 5.13 12.26 -19.81
N LEU A 65 4.44 11.12 -19.81
CA LEU A 65 4.19 10.31 -18.61
C LEU A 65 5.20 9.17 -18.44
N SER A 66 6.21 9.09 -19.32
CA SER A 66 7.20 7.99 -19.30
C SER A 66 6.54 6.61 -19.24
N LEU A 67 5.61 6.36 -20.18
CA LEU A 67 4.82 5.13 -20.20
C LEU A 67 5.35 4.08 -21.15
N ARG A 68 6.25 4.44 -22.05
CA ARG A 68 6.76 3.51 -23.06
C ARG A 68 7.26 2.22 -22.46
N ASP A 69 7.85 2.29 -21.26
CA ASP A 69 8.37 1.13 -20.53
C ASP A 69 7.29 0.19 -19.97
N ILE A 70 6.04 0.67 -19.85
CA ILE A 70 4.95 -0.12 -19.26
C ILE A 70 3.90 -0.58 -20.27
N LEU A 71 3.97 -0.11 -21.52
CA LEU A 71 2.97 -0.42 -22.55
C LEU A 71 2.73 -1.90 -22.77
N HIS A 72 3.79 -2.66 -22.80
CA HIS A 72 3.78 -4.10 -23.02
C HIS A 72 3.57 -4.92 -21.73
N LYS A 73 3.48 -4.23 -20.57
CA LYS A 73 3.17 -4.90 -19.30
C LYS A 73 1.67 -5.19 -19.24
N ARG A 74 1.34 -6.36 -18.71
CA ARG A 74 -0.04 -6.71 -18.38
C ARG A 74 -0.46 -5.97 -17.11
N LEU A 75 -1.74 -5.64 -16.97
CA LEU A 75 -2.24 -4.80 -15.86
C LEU A 75 -1.90 -5.33 -14.48
N ASN A 76 -1.89 -6.65 -14.29
CA ASN A 76 -1.54 -7.29 -13.02
C ASN A 76 -0.06 -7.22 -12.65
N PHE A 77 0.82 -6.84 -13.58
CA PHE A 77 2.25 -6.66 -13.36
C PHE A 77 2.66 -5.20 -13.15
N LEU A 78 1.71 -4.28 -13.18
CA LEU A 78 1.98 -2.87 -12.88
C LEU A 78 2.25 -2.68 -11.39
N SER A 79 3.27 -1.90 -11.07
CA SER A 79 3.43 -1.34 -9.72
C SER A 79 2.30 -0.35 -9.41
N SER A 80 2.10 -0.02 -8.13
CA SER A 80 1.07 0.95 -7.72
C SER A 80 1.20 2.29 -8.44
N GLY A 81 2.44 2.77 -8.65
CA GLY A 81 2.71 4.02 -9.39
C GLY A 81 2.42 3.90 -10.89
N GLU A 82 2.82 2.79 -11.52
CA GLU A 82 2.54 2.53 -12.93
C GLU A 82 1.04 2.38 -13.21
N LEU A 83 0.35 1.70 -12.31
CA LEU A 83 -1.10 1.55 -12.38
C LEU A 83 -1.82 2.89 -12.33
N ARG A 84 -1.37 3.81 -11.49
CA ARG A 84 -1.95 5.16 -11.40
C ARG A 84 -1.70 5.98 -12.64
N LYS A 85 -0.49 5.94 -13.19
CA LYS A 85 -0.19 6.56 -14.48
C LYS A 85 -1.15 6.03 -15.55
N PHE A 86 -1.39 4.72 -15.57
CA PHE A 86 -2.36 4.10 -16.49
C PHE A 86 -3.79 4.60 -16.26
N LEU A 87 -4.28 4.65 -15.03
CA LEU A 87 -5.63 5.14 -14.72
C LEU A 87 -5.81 6.62 -15.12
N ILE A 88 -4.80 7.45 -14.88
CA ILE A 88 -4.81 8.86 -15.27
C ILE A 88 -4.91 9.02 -16.79
N ILE A 89 -4.17 8.22 -17.55
CA ILE A 89 -4.20 8.28 -19.03
C ILE A 89 -5.56 7.90 -19.57
N ASN A 90 -6.17 6.90 -18.97
CA ASN A 90 -7.50 6.47 -19.38
C ASN A 90 -8.55 7.60 -19.28
N LEU A 91 -8.30 8.66 -18.47
CA LEU A 91 -9.14 9.85 -18.44
C LEU A 91 -9.05 10.73 -19.67
N PHE A 92 -7.91 10.73 -20.36
CA PHE A 92 -7.75 11.50 -21.59
C PHE A 92 -8.58 10.96 -22.75
N SER A 93 -9.20 9.79 -22.61
CA SER A 93 -10.16 9.27 -23.58
C SER A 93 -11.44 10.14 -23.66
N SER A 94 -11.81 10.80 -22.55
CA SER A 94 -12.91 11.78 -22.50
C SER A 94 -12.66 12.79 -21.39
N ILE A 95 -12.38 14.05 -21.75
CA ILE A 95 -12.17 15.14 -20.79
C ILE A 95 -13.54 15.52 -20.20
N PRO A 96 -13.80 15.29 -18.89
CA PRO A 96 -15.08 15.64 -18.26
C PRO A 96 -15.14 17.12 -17.89
N ASP A 97 -16.34 17.64 -17.60
CA ASP A 97 -16.52 18.98 -17.03
C ASP A 97 -16.01 19.01 -15.57
N ILE A 98 -16.20 17.90 -14.83
CA ILE A 98 -15.72 17.75 -13.43
C ILE A 98 -14.99 16.44 -13.28
N LEU A 99 -13.78 16.50 -12.77
CA LEU A 99 -12.94 15.35 -12.46
C LEU A 99 -12.74 15.21 -10.96
N ILE A 100 -13.13 14.08 -10.38
CA ILE A 100 -12.92 13.76 -8.97
C ILE A 100 -11.84 12.68 -8.88
N ILE A 101 -10.81 12.92 -8.05
CA ILE A 101 -9.70 11.97 -7.88
C ILE A 101 -9.49 11.67 -6.40
N ASP A 102 -9.68 10.41 -6.02
CA ASP A 102 -9.49 9.98 -4.63
C ASP A 102 -8.03 9.59 -4.37
N ASN A 103 -7.42 10.29 -3.42
CA ASN A 103 -6.06 10.06 -2.93
C ASN A 103 -5.00 9.90 -4.05
N PRO A 104 -4.84 10.89 -4.95
CA PRO A 104 -4.00 10.76 -6.15
C PRO A 104 -2.53 10.49 -5.87
N TYR A 105 -2.02 10.93 -4.73
CA TYR A 105 -0.59 10.88 -4.41
C TYR A 105 -0.14 9.58 -3.74
N ILE A 106 -1.07 8.70 -3.42
CA ILE A 106 -0.75 7.39 -2.81
C ILE A 106 0.18 6.58 -3.75
N GLY A 107 1.37 6.11 -3.31
CA GLY A 107 2.32 5.29 -4.09
C GLY A 107 3.06 6.01 -5.20
N LEU A 108 2.98 7.33 -5.27
CA LEU A 108 3.80 8.11 -6.17
C LEU A 108 5.08 8.58 -5.46
N ASP A 109 6.23 8.35 -6.07
CA ASP A 109 7.49 8.98 -5.69
C ASP A 109 7.49 10.48 -6.06
N ALA A 110 8.46 11.24 -5.56
CA ALA A 110 8.50 12.69 -5.76
C ALA A 110 8.48 13.10 -7.26
N PRO A 111 9.25 12.48 -8.17
CA PRO A 111 9.17 12.78 -9.60
C PRO A 111 7.79 12.49 -10.20
N SER A 112 7.17 11.37 -9.81
CA SER A 112 5.83 11.00 -10.30
C SER A 112 4.74 11.93 -9.79
N ARG A 113 4.89 12.48 -8.59
CA ARG A 113 3.98 13.50 -8.04
C ARG A 113 4.03 14.80 -8.83
N GLU A 114 5.23 15.28 -9.15
CA GLU A 114 5.38 16.51 -9.93
C GLU A 114 4.78 16.37 -11.33
N LEU A 115 5.06 15.25 -11.99
CA LEU A 115 4.47 14.92 -13.27
C LEU A 115 2.93 14.86 -13.22
N PHE A 116 2.37 14.29 -12.15
CA PHE A 116 0.93 14.29 -11.92
C PHE A 116 0.38 15.70 -11.74
N ASN A 117 1.06 16.56 -10.98
CA ASN A 117 0.68 17.95 -10.77
C ASN A 117 0.66 18.75 -12.08
N GLU A 118 1.67 18.56 -12.93
CA GLU A 118 1.71 19.18 -14.26
C GLU A 118 0.53 18.73 -15.11
N LEU A 119 0.17 17.46 -15.05
CA LEU A 119 -0.96 16.91 -15.76
C LEU A 119 -2.27 17.54 -15.30
N ILE A 120 -2.50 17.64 -13.99
CA ILE A 120 -3.71 18.28 -13.43
C ILE A 120 -3.78 19.76 -13.83
N ARG A 121 -2.65 20.49 -13.80
CA ARG A 121 -2.60 21.88 -14.29
C ARG A 121 -3.01 21.97 -15.77
N SER A 122 -2.58 21.03 -16.62
CA SER A 122 -2.96 21.03 -18.04
C SER A 122 -4.47 20.78 -18.24
N ILE A 123 -5.06 19.86 -17.49
CA ILE A 123 -6.49 19.55 -17.55
C ILE A 123 -7.33 20.75 -17.05
N THR A 124 -6.90 21.38 -15.97
CA THR A 124 -7.60 22.57 -15.45
C THR A 124 -7.50 23.75 -16.42
N ALA A 125 -6.38 23.93 -17.12
CA ALA A 125 -6.21 24.95 -18.14
C ALA A 125 -7.14 24.73 -19.36
N GLU A 126 -7.55 23.49 -19.63
CA GLU A 126 -8.55 23.15 -20.66
C GLU A 126 -10.01 23.37 -20.19
N GLY A 127 -10.23 23.79 -18.94
CA GLY A 127 -11.54 24.16 -18.40
C GLY A 127 -12.22 23.10 -17.54
N THR A 128 -11.58 21.97 -17.26
CA THR A 128 -12.09 20.94 -16.33
C THR A 128 -11.96 21.41 -14.88
N ALA A 129 -13.03 21.36 -14.11
CA ALA A 129 -12.98 21.52 -12.67
C ALA A 129 -12.44 20.25 -12.00
N VAL A 130 -11.36 20.35 -11.23
CA VAL A 130 -10.76 19.19 -10.55
C VAL A 130 -11.01 19.24 -9.06
N ILE A 131 -11.47 18.12 -8.49
CA ILE A 131 -11.68 17.91 -7.06
C ILE A 131 -10.72 16.79 -6.62
N LEU A 132 -9.74 17.14 -5.78
CA LEU A 132 -8.82 16.18 -5.17
C LEU A 132 -9.34 15.83 -3.77
N LEU A 133 -9.62 14.56 -3.53
CA LEU A 133 -9.94 14.06 -2.18
C LEU A 133 -8.62 13.68 -1.51
N LEU A 134 -8.22 14.44 -0.49
CA LEU A 134 -6.92 14.29 0.16
C LEU A 134 -7.09 13.95 1.64
N CYS A 135 -6.30 13.01 2.13
CA CYS A 135 -6.26 12.63 3.55
C CYS A 135 -5.03 13.20 4.29
N ASN A 136 -4.17 13.97 3.60
CA ASN A 136 -2.99 14.59 4.17
C ASN A 136 -2.90 16.07 3.69
N PRO A 137 -2.90 17.06 4.60
CA PRO A 137 -2.78 18.46 4.22
C PRO A 137 -1.49 18.79 3.46
N ARG A 138 -0.41 18.05 3.69
CA ARG A 138 0.86 18.24 2.97
C ARG A 138 0.80 17.82 1.50
N ASP A 139 -0.27 17.11 1.11
CA ASP A 139 -0.52 16.73 -0.26
C ASP A 139 -1.32 17.77 -1.05
N ILE A 140 -1.75 18.89 -0.42
CA ILE A 140 -2.47 19.96 -1.10
C ILE A 140 -1.49 20.65 -2.07
N PRO A 141 -1.75 20.59 -3.41
CA PRO A 141 -0.88 21.25 -4.36
C PRO A 141 -0.94 22.77 -4.24
N GLU A 142 0.17 23.45 -4.54
CA GLU A 142 0.24 24.91 -4.51
C GLU A 142 -0.75 25.60 -5.47
N PHE A 143 -1.13 24.91 -6.55
CA PHE A 143 -2.11 25.43 -7.53
C PHE A 143 -3.57 25.21 -7.13
N CYS A 144 -3.84 24.66 -5.96
CA CYS A 144 -5.19 24.43 -5.47
C CYS A 144 -5.79 25.75 -4.98
N ASP A 145 -6.93 26.17 -5.57
CA ASP A 145 -7.55 27.44 -5.22
C ASP A 145 -8.28 27.41 -3.88
N PHE A 146 -8.97 26.30 -3.59
CA PHE A 146 -9.87 26.16 -2.45
C PHE A 146 -9.67 24.86 -1.69
N VAL A 147 -9.90 24.91 -0.39
CA VAL A 147 -9.97 23.76 0.51
C VAL A 147 -11.38 23.66 1.08
N LEU A 148 -11.99 22.48 0.94
CA LEU A 148 -13.27 22.13 1.54
C LEU A 148 -13.04 21.06 2.63
N PRO A 149 -13.02 21.44 3.93
CA PRO A 149 -12.79 20.48 5.00
C PRO A 149 -13.96 19.51 5.14
N MET A 150 -13.67 18.24 5.35
CA MET A 150 -14.67 17.23 5.73
C MET A 150 -14.23 16.53 7.01
N LYS A 151 -15.11 16.48 8.02
CA LYS A 151 -14.84 15.87 9.31
C LYS A 151 -16.10 15.25 9.90
N ASN A 152 -16.02 14.02 10.39
CA ASN A 152 -17.14 13.30 11.00
C ASN A 152 -18.42 13.29 10.12
N MET A 153 -18.26 13.12 8.80
CA MET A 153 -19.35 13.14 7.81
C MET A 153 -20.04 14.52 7.65
N GLU A 154 -19.44 15.58 8.15
CA GLU A 154 -19.90 16.95 7.98
C GLU A 154 -18.97 17.71 7.05
N ILE A 155 -19.56 18.52 6.18
CA ILE A 155 -18.83 19.41 5.27
C ILE A 155 -18.68 20.77 5.97
N GLY A 156 -17.42 21.20 6.12
CA GLY A 156 -17.11 22.51 6.68
C GLY A 156 -17.23 23.64 5.65
N LEU A 157 -16.85 24.84 6.06
CA LEU A 157 -16.87 26.01 5.17
C LEU A 157 -15.67 25.92 4.20
N MET A 158 -15.96 26.13 2.92
CA MET A 158 -14.94 26.26 1.88
C MET A 158 -14.09 27.51 2.14
N ARG A 159 -12.77 27.38 2.05
CA ARG A 159 -11.79 28.46 2.24
C ARG A 159 -10.84 28.52 1.06
N ARG A 160 -10.25 29.69 0.81
CA ARG A 160 -9.12 29.79 -0.11
C ARG A 160 -7.91 29.07 0.49
N THR A 161 -7.13 28.39 -0.32
CA THR A 161 -5.93 27.68 0.14
C THR A 161 -4.95 28.61 0.86
N ALA A 162 -4.82 29.85 0.38
CA ALA A 162 -3.98 30.88 1.00
C ALA A 162 -4.42 31.29 2.41
N ASP A 163 -5.69 31.06 2.78
CA ASP A 163 -6.26 31.38 4.10
C ASP A 163 -6.19 30.17 5.07
N CYS A 164 -5.61 29.03 4.63
CA CYS A 164 -5.50 27.81 5.40
C CYS A 164 -4.07 27.67 5.96
N ASP A 165 -3.86 28.07 7.20
CA ASP A 165 -2.59 27.83 7.88
C ASP A 165 -2.44 26.37 8.34
N GLU A 166 -1.20 25.99 8.69
CA GLU A 166 -0.88 24.63 9.15
C GLU A 166 -1.64 24.28 10.44
N ALA A 167 -1.88 25.24 11.33
CA ALA A 167 -2.60 25.04 12.57
C ALA A 167 -4.07 24.68 12.29
N PHE A 168 -4.72 25.37 11.35
CA PHE A 168 -6.08 25.06 10.91
C PHE A 168 -6.14 23.66 10.29
N LEU A 169 -5.24 23.34 9.35
CA LEU A 169 -5.22 22.05 8.67
C LEU A 169 -5.00 20.90 9.66
N ASN A 170 -4.08 21.06 10.62
CA ASN A 170 -3.83 20.07 11.66
C ASN A 170 -5.04 19.89 12.61
N SER A 171 -5.85 20.94 12.84
CA SER A 171 -7.05 20.86 13.68
C SER A 171 -8.16 19.96 13.11
N LEU A 172 -8.12 19.69 11.81
CA LEU A 172 -9.07 18.80 11.15
C LEU A 172 -8.83 17.32 11.54
N PHE A 173 -7.64 16.99 12.03
CA PHE A 173 -7.20 15.66 12.34
C PHE A 173 -7.00 15.48 13.86
N ILE A 174 -7.98 14.87 14.54
CA ILE A 174 -7.91 14.57 15.97
C ILE A 174 -7.69 13.06 16.14
N PRO A 175 -6.63 12.63 16.85
CA PRO A 175 -6.42 11.22 17.13
C PRO A 175 -7.61 10.58 17.84
N LYS A 176 -8.06 9.44 17.31
CA LYS A 176 -9.00 8.55 18.01
C LYS A 176 -8.27 7.24 18.22
N GLY A 177 -7.99 6.88 19.46
CA GLY A 177 -7.27 5.67 19.81
C GLY A 177 -6.23 5.91 20.91
N ASP A 178 -5.75 4.83 21.49
CA ASP A 178 -4.80 4.84 22.58
C ASP A 178 -3.88 3.62 22.47
N VAL A 179 -2.72 3.83 21.86
CA VAL A 179 -1.72 2.76 21.66
C VAL A 179 -1.15 2.21 22.96
N ASP A 180 -1.28 2.95 24.07
CA ASP A 180 -0.82 2.45 25.37
C ASP A 180 -1.69 1.30 25.89
N LYS A 181 -2.90 1.16 25.35
CA LYS A 181 -3.81 0.04 25.65
C LYS A 181 -3.64 -1.16 24.74
N MET A 182 -2.65 -1.16 23.83
CA MET A 182 -2.40 -2.32 22.97
C MET A 182 -2.00 -3.54 23.79
N PRO A 183 -2.62 -4.71 23.55
CA PRO A 183 -2.24 -5.94 24.23
C PRO A 183 -0.97 -6.51 23.59
N ILE A 184 0.18 -6.07 24.09
CA ILE A 184 1.48 -6.57 23.66
C ILE A 184 1.84 -7.77 24.54
N ASN A 185 1.99 -8.93 23.92
CA ASN A 185 2.36 -10.16 24.61
C ASN A 185 3.89 -10.26 24.64
N ALA A 186 4.51 -10.08 25.80
CA ALA A 186 5.96 -10.13 25.95
C ALA A 186 6.55 -11.54 25.76
N ASP A 187 5.72 -12.59 25.89
CA ASP A 187 6.17 -13.99 25.90
C ASP A 187 6.38 -14.61 24.51
N CYS A 188 6.04 -13.90 23.43
CA CYS A 188 6.10 -14.49 22.07
C CYS A 188 7.46 -14.39 21.37
N ASN A 189 8.45 -13.71 21.96
CA ASN A 189 9.71 -13.37 21.29
C ASN A 189 10.93 -14.10 21.87
N ALA A 190 10.78 -15.34 22.31
CA ALA A 190 11.97 -16.18 22.52
C ALA A 190 12.70 -16.30 21.19
N MET A 191 13.78 -15.54 21.03
CA MET A 191 14.64 -15.65 19.85
C MET A 191 15.35 -17.00 19.90
N ASP A 192 15.01 -17.84 18.97
CA ASP A 192 15.67 -19.10 18.71
C ASP A 192 16.59 -19.04 17.47
N PHE A 193 16.95 -17.81 17.03
CA PHE A 193 17.78 -17.55 15.85
C PHE A 193 18.67 -16.31 16.07
N GLU A 194 19.81 -16.28 15.38
CA GLU A 194 20.75 -15.17 15.34
C GLU A 194 20.57 -14.30 14.10
N THR A 195 20.25 -14.94 12.97
CA THR A 195 20.05 -14.28 11.67
C THR A 195 18.59 -14.38 11.25
N ALA A 196 17.93 -13.24 11.14
CA ALA A 196 16.56 -13.17 10.65
C ALA A 196 16.47 -13.40 9.13
N ILE A 197 17.37 -12.73 8.38
CA ILE A 197 17.43 -12.82 6.90
C ILE A 197 18.89 -12.82 6.48
N GLU A 198 19.25 -13.74 5.58
CA GLU A 198 20.50 -13.69 4.84
C GLU A 198 20.23 -14.06 3.39
N LEU A 199 20.53 -13.11 2.51
CA LEU A 199 20.47 -13.25 1.05
C LEU A 199 21.90 -13.15 0.54
N ASP A 200 22.34 -14.12 -0.26
CA ASP A 200 23.66 -14.10 -0.86
C ASP A 200 23.58 -14.20 -2.37
N GLY A 201 24.03 -13.13 -3.05
CA GLY A 201 24.08 -13.04 -4.50
C GLY A 201 22.74 -13.29 -5.21
N CYS A 202 21.61 -12.95 -4.60
CA CYS A 202 20.28 -13.27 -5.12
C CYS A 202 19.99 -12.60 -6.46
N ASN A 203 19.42 -13.39 -7.37
CA ASN A 203 19.03 -12.96 -8.71
C ASN A 203 17.57 -13.33 -8.99
N VAL A 204 16.81 -12.39 -9.53
CA VAL A 204 15.41 -12.62 -9.95
C VAL A 204 15.18 -12.02 -11.32
N SER A 205 14.61 -12.82 -12.23
CA SER A 205 14.27 -12.38 -13.59
C SER A 205 12.91 -12.94 -14.03
N TYR A 206 12.17 -12.17 -14.81
CA TYR A 206 10.94 -12.57 -15.46
C TYR A 206 11.12 -12.42 -16.97
N GLY A 207 11.23 -13.56 -17.65
CA GLY A 207 11.59 -13.60 -19.07
C GLY A 207 12.97 -12.99 -19.28
N ARG A 208 13.05 -11.91 -20.07
CA ARG A 208 14.30 -11.19 -20.35
C ARG A 208 14.59 -10.05 -19.36
N ASN A 209 13.61 -9.72 -18.51
CA ASN A 209 13.74 -8.59 -17.57
C ASN A 209 14.38 -9.07 -16.28
N VAL A 210 15.57 -8.58 -15.98
CA VAL A 210 16.25 -8.77 -14.69
C VAL A 210 15.72 -7.74 -13.70
N ILE A 211 15.18 -8.21 -12.56
CA ILE A 211 14.62 -7.35 -11.52
C ILE A 211 15.60 -7.20 -10.36
N LEU A 212 16.26 -8.28 -9.97
CA LEU A 212 17.30 -8.28 -8.95
C LEU A 212 18.55 -8.95 -9.52
N ARG A 213 19.71 -8.31 -9.33
CA ARG A 213 20.99 -8.84 -9.77
C ARG A 213 21.99 -8.81 -8.62
N ASN A 214 22.50 -9.99 -8.27
CA ASN A 214 23.55 -10.16 -7.26
C ASN A 214 23.27 -9.43 -5.94
N VAL A 215 22.03 -9.51 -5.43
CA VAL A 215 21.63 -8.80 -4.21
C VAL A 215 22.01 -9.63 -2.99
N SER A 216 22.91 -9.08 -2.15
CA SER A 216 23.24 -9.64 -0.84
C SER A 216 22.75 -8.73 0.27
N TRP A 217 22.15 -9.31 1.30
CA TRP A 217 21.62 -8.57 2.46
C TRP A 217 21.54 -9.47 3.68
N LYS A 218 22.07 -9.02 4.80
CA LYS A 218 22.01 -9.72 6.08
C LYS A 218 21.34 -8.87 7.14
N VAL A 219 20.34 -9.43 7.80
CA VAL A 219 19.60 -8.84 8.91
C VAL A 219 19.73 -9.77 10.10
N LYS A 220 20.32 -9.27 11.19
CA LYS A 220 20.41 -10.02 12.44
C LYS A 220 19.12 -9.91 13.25
N ALA A 221 18.92 -10.85 14.15
CA ALA A 221 17.81 -10.80 15.08
C ALA A 221 17.81 -9.48 15.87
N GLY A 222 16.64 -8.86 15.97
CA GLY A 222 16.48 -7.58 16.68
C GLY A 222 16.90 -6.33 15.92
N GLU A 223 17.48 -6.42 14.71
CA GLU A 223 17.80 -5.23 13.90
C GLU A 223 16.55 -4.62 13.27
N LYS A 224 16.58 -3.29 13.09
CA LYS A 224 15.53 -2.51 12.46
C LYS A 224 16.09 -1.79 11.24
N TRP A 225 15.57 -2.14 10.09
CA TRP A 225 16.04 -1.70 8.79
C TRP A 225 15.00 -0.89 8.04
N ALA A 226 15.42 0.19 7.39
CA ALA A 226 14.68 0.81 6.30
C ALA A 226 15.14 0.23 4.96
N LEU A 227 14.21 -0.23 4.14
CA LEU A 227 14.46 -0.64 2.76
C LEU A 227 13.97 0.47 1.83
N LEU A 228 14.91 1.15 1.19
CA LEU A 228 14.67 2.31 0.34
C LEU A 228 15.01 2.02 -1.12
N GLY A 229 14.43 2.76 -2.04
CA GLY A 229 14.70 2.67 -3.48
C GLY A 229 13.55 3.24 -4.30
N ALA A 230 13.82 3.64 -5.54
CA ALA A 230 12.83 4.15 -6.46
C ALA A 230 11.72 3.12 -6.77
N ASN A 231 10.61 3.56 -7.34
CA ASN A 231 9.59 2.64 -7.85
C ASN A 231 10.19 1.77 -8.96
N GLY A 232 9.86 0.46 -8.92
CA GLY A 232 10.42 -0.51 -9.86
C GLY A 232 11.87 -0.94 -9.57
N SER A 233 12.48 -0.57 -8.42
CA SER A 233 13.82 -1.04 -8.03
C SER A 233 13.85 -2.48 -7.50
N GLY A 234 12.71 -3.17 -7.44
CA GLY A 234 12.66 -4.56 -7.01
C GLY A 234 12.38 -4.77 -5.51
N LYS A 235 12.00 -3.74 -4.72
CA LYS A 235 11.71 -3.87 -3.28
C LYS A 235 10.69 -4.96 -2.99
N SER A 236 9.53 -4.91 -3.63
CA SER A 236 8.45 -5.90 -3.42
C SER A 236 8.88 -7.29 -3.89
N THR A 237 9.72 -7.39 -4.94
CA THR A 237 10.31 -8.66 -5.39
C THR A 237 11.28 -9.23 -4.35
N LEU A 238 12.12 -8.38 -3.75
CA LEU A 238 13.02 -8.78 -2.68
C LEU A 238 12.23 -9.28 -1.45
N LEU A 239 11.20 -8.54 -1.04
CA LEU A 239 10.35 -8.93 0.07
C LEU A 239 9.58 -10.24 -0.21
N SER A 240 9.17 -10.48 -1.45
CA SER A 240 8.50 -11.73 -1.84
C SER A 240 9.40 -12.95 -1.71
N LEU A 241 10.72 -12.80 -1.90
CA LEU A 241 11.70 -13.86 -1.62
C LEU A 241 11.73 -14.17 -0.11
N VAL A 242 11.77 -13.14 0.73
CA VAL A 242 11.82 -13.28 2.20
C VAL A 242 10.51 -13.86 2.75
N TYR A 243 9.36 -13.38 2.25
CA TYR A 243 8.04 -13.84 2.69
C TYR A 243 7.63 -15.21 2.08
N ALA A 244 8.53 -15.82 1.31
CA ALA A 244 8.36 -17.14 0.69
C ALA A 244 7.19 -17.24 -0.32
N ASP A 245 6.79 -16.13 -0.94
CA ASP A 245 5.78 -16.11 -2.00
C ASP A 245 6.38 -16.25 -3.40
N ASN A 246 7.68 -15.98 -3.55
CA ASN A 246 8.36 -16.05 -4.84
C ASN A 246 9.00 -17.43 -5.05
N PRO A 247 8.58 -18.19 -6.07
CA PRO A 247 9.13 -19.53 -6.35
C PRO A 247 10.63 -19.50 -6.73
N GLN A 248 11.14 -18.36 -7.24
CA GLN A 248 12.57 -18.22 -7.52
C GLN A 248 13.44 -18.17 -6.25
N GLY A 249 12.83 -18.08 -5.07
CA GLY A 249 13.52 -18.23 -3.80
C GLY A 249 14.28 -19.57 -3.66
N TYR A 250 13.78 -20.65 -4.29
CA TYR A 250 14.46 -21.95 -4.26
C TYR A 250 15.70 -22.04 -5.18
N ARG A 251 15.90 -21.06 -6.06
CA ARG A 251 17.08 -20.98 -6.94
C ARG A 251 18.18 -20.07 -6.40
N ASN A 252 17.88 -19.38 -5.29
CA ASN A 252 18.75 -18.40 -4.66
C ASN A 252 19.26 -18.91 -3.31
N ASP A 253 20.41 -18.42 -2.88
CA ASP A 253 20.93 -18.71 -1.54
C ASP A 253 20.27 -17.78 -0.53
N ILE A 254 19.30 -18.33 0.18
CA ILE A 254 18.47 -17.60 1.13
C ILE A 254 18.43 -18.39 2.43
N THR A 255 18.81 -17.74 3.53
CA THR A 255 18.67 -18.26 4.87
C THR A 255 17.69 -17.37 5.64
N LEU A 256 16.67 -17.97 6.24
CA LEU A 256 15.66 -17.30 7.05
C LEU A 256 15.63 -17.97 8.43
N PHE A 257 15.78 -17.17 9.48
CA PHE A 257 15.78 -17.67 10.88
C PHE A 257 16.79 -18.81 11.08
N ASP A 258 18.03 -18.64 10.57
CA ASP A 258 19.15 -19.60 10.57
C ASP A 258 18.91 -20.89 9.76
N HIS A 259 17.78 -21.00 9.06
CA HIS A 259 17.46 -22.15 8.19
C HIS A 259 17.58 -21.77 6.72
N ARG A 260 18.40 -22.53 5.98
CA ARG A 260 18.53 -22.35 4.52
C ARG A 260 17.26 -22.83 3.84
N ARG A 261 16.73 -22.03 2.90
CA ARG A 261 15.54 -22.39 2.14
C ARG A 261 15.73 -23.67 1.31
N GLY A 262 14.70 -24.54 1.34
CA GLY A 262 14.69 -25.82 0.60
C GLY A 262 15.34 -26.97 1.35
N THR A 263 15.59 -26.83 2.66
CA THR A 263 16.19 -27.91 3.48
C THR A 263 15.17 -28.70 4.30
N GLY A 264 13.87 -28.51 4.03
CA GLY A 264 12.78 -29.26 4.64
C GLY A 264 11.71 -28.45 5.33
N GLU A 265 11.91 -27.14 5.50
CA GLU A 265 10.92 -26.23 6.05
C GLU A 265 9.76 -25.99 5.05
N SER A 266 8.55 -25.88 5.58
CA SER A 266 7.41 -25.45 4.80
C SER A 266 7.36 -23.92 4.68
N ILE A 267 6.69 -23.41 3.64
CA ILE A 267 6.41 -21.96 3.52
C ILE A 267 5.62 -21.42 4.72
N TRP A 268 4.82 -22.26 5.38
CA TRP A 268 4.03 -21.89 6.55
C TRP A 268 4.89 -21.73 7.81
N ASP A 269 5.98 -22.50 7.95
CA ASP A 269 6.94 -22.35 9.05
C ASP A 269 7.64 -20.98 8.98
N ILE A 270 7.96 -20.54 7.76
CA ILE A 270 8.50 -19.20 7.51
C ILE A 270 7.43 -18.14 7.79
N LYS A 271 6.24 -18.28 7.22
CA LYS A 271 5.18 -17.29 7.34
C LYS A 271 4.70 -17.11 8.78
N ARG A 272 4.73 -18.14 9.62
CA ARG A 272 4.42 -18.00 11.05
C ARG A 272 5.31 -16.99 11.75
N ARG A 273 6.57 -16.90 11.36
CA ARG A 273 7.58 -16.02 11.97
C ARG A 273 7.60 -14.61 11.39
N ILE A 274 6.77 -14.32 10.38
CA ILE A 274 6.75 -13.04 9.69
C ILE A 274 5.38 -12.40 9.80
N GLY A 275 5.31 -11.19 10.37
CA GLY A 275 4.17 -10.29 10.21
C GLY A 275 4.38 -9.46 8.95
N TYR A 276 3.51 -9.59 7.95
CA TYR A 276 3.67 -8.92 6.67
C TYR A 276 2.44 -8.09 6.30
N ILE A 277 2.68 -6.87 5.84
CA ILE A 277 1.68 -6.03 5.20
C ILE A 277 2.27 -5.33 3.99
N SER A 278 1.50 -5.24 2.90
CA SER A 278 1.82 -4.46 1.71
C SER A 278 0.66 -3.53 1.33
N PRO A 279 0.90 -2.50 0.50
CA PRO A 279 -0.14 -1.60 0.02
C PRO A 279 -1.30 -2.31 -0.65
N GLU A 280 -1.01 -3.38 -1.34
CA GLU A 280 -1.95 -4.11 -2.20
C GLU A 280 -2.72 -5.21 -1.44
N MET A 281 -2.34 -5.49 -0.18
CA MET A 281 -2.96 -6.60 0.57
C MET A 281 -4.48 -6.44 0.72
N HIS A 282 -4.99 -5.21 0.83
CA HIS A 282 -6.43 -4.94 0.94
C HIS A 282 -7.19 -5.32 -0.34
N LEU A 283 -6.54 -5.24 -1.51
CA LEU A 283 -7.15 -5.61 -2.80
C LEU A 283 -7.40 -7.12 -2.91
N TYR A 284 -6.55 -7.91 -2.25
CA TYR A 284 -6.61 -9.38 -2.28
C TYR A 284 -7.29 -9.99 -1.05
N PHE A 285 -7.58 -9.18 -0.04
CA PHE A 285 -8.30 -9.62 1.15
C PHE A 285 -9.82 -9.51 0.91
N ASN A 286 -10.32 -10.35 0.02
CA ASN A 286 -11.74 -10.37 -0.36
C ASN A 286 -12.53 -11.35 0.53
N ASP A 287 -12.69 -11.01 1.81
CA ASP A 287 -13.46 -11.80 2.75
C ASP A 287 -14.69 -11.02 3.24
N ALA A 288 -15.86 -11.66 3.19
CA ALA A 288 -17.11 -11.07 3.66
C ALA A 288 -17.26 -11.09 5.20
N ALA A 289 -16.21 -11.51 5.92
CA ALA A 289 -16.21 -11.55 7.37
C ALA A 289 -16.31 -10.15 7.98
N ASP A 290 -16.75 -10.09 9.23
CA ASP A 290 -16.72 -8.88 10.04
C ASP A 290 -15.28 -8.49 10.43
N VAL A 291 -15.10 -7.23 10.73
CA VAL A 291 -13.80 -6.64 11.08
C VAL A 291 -13.12 -7.34 12.25
N LEU A 292 -13.90 -7.69 13.28
CA LEU A 292 -13.38 -8.37 14.46
C LEU A 292 -12.79 -9.74 14.09
N THR A 293 -13.51 -10.50 13.27
CA THR A 293 -13.03 -11.77 12.74
C THR A 293 -11.77 -11.58 11.88
N VAL A 294 -11.76 -10.60 10.98
CA VAL A 294 -10.59 -10.29 10.15
C VAL A 294 -9.36 -10.03 11.00
N VAL A 295 -9.45 -9.16 12.02
CA VAL A 295 -8.30 -8.87 12.92
C VAL A 295 -7.88 -10.12 13.67
N ALA A 296 -8.83 -10.91 14.21
CA ALA A 296 -8.54 -12.13 14.94
C ALA A 296 -7.88 -13.22 14.09
N THR A 297 -8.06 -13.21 12.75
CA THR A 297 -7.30 -14.11 11.86
C THR A 297 -5.80 -13.83 11.82
N GLY A 298 -5.33 -12.73 12.42
CA GLY A 298 -3.91 -12.49 12.64
C GLY A 298 -3.19 -13.55 13.47
N PHE A 299 -3.91 -14.32 14.27
CA PHE A 299 -3.38 -15.50 14.96
C PHE A 299 -3.09 -16.68 14.02
N PHE A 300 -3.56 -16.60 12.77
CA PHE A 300 -3.37 -17.65 11.77
C PHE A 300 -2.47 -17.14 10.64
N ASP A 301 -1.78 -18.07 9.97
CA ASP A 301 -0.71 -17.73 9.01
C ASP A 301 -1.19 -17.50 7.57
N ASN A 302 -2.50 -17.64 7.32
CA ASN A 302 -3.08 -17.53 5.99
C ASN A 302 -3.76 -16.16 5.77
N VAL A 303 -3.80 -15.70 4.55
CA VAL A 303 -4.64 -14.58 4.11
C VAL A 303 -6.05 -15.12 3.90
N GLY A 304 -7.05 -14.50 4.58
CA GLY A 304 -8.45 -14.94 4.54
C GLY A 304 -8.93 -15.60 5.84
N CYS A 305 -10.25 -15.83 5.93
CA CYS A 305 -10.91 -16.30 7.14
C CYS A 305 -11.22 -17.81 7.10
N PHE A 306 -10.24 -18.65 6.76
CA PHE A 306 -10.40 -20.10 6.64
C PHE A 306 -10.53 -20.84 7.99
N ARG A 307 -10.12 -20.20 9.10
CA ARG A 307 -10.28 -20.71 10.46
C ARG A 307 -11.11 -19.73 11.27
N ARG A 308 -11.98 -20.25 12.12
CA ARG A 308 -12.78 -19.41 13.03
C ARG A 308 -11.98 -19.12 14.29
N PRO A 309 -11.77 -17.84 14.63
CA PRO A 309 -11.16 -17.44 15.90
C PRO A 309 -12.05 -17.86 17.06
N ASN A 310 -11.43 -18.26 18.18
CA ASN A 310 -12.13 -18.48 19.44
C ASN A 310 -12.44 -17.16 20.15
N GLU A 311 -13.17 -17.20 21.24
CA GLU A 311 -13.60 -15.99 21.97
C GLU A 311 -12.43 -15.23 22.62
N ASP A 312 -11.40 -15.93 23.09
CA ASP A 312 -10.20 -15.29 23.64
C ASP A 312 -9.44 -14.52 22.56
N GLN A 313 -9.28 -15.11 21.36
CA GLN A 313 -8.67 -14.46 20.21
C GLN A 313 -9.47 -13.23 19.75
N LYS A 314 -10.79 -13.32 19.77
CA LYS A 314 -11.67 -12.16 19.48
C LYS A 314 -11.55 -11.08 20.55
N ALA A 315 -11.42 -11.46 21.82
CA ALA A 315 -11.23 -10.51 22.92
C ALA A 315 -9.95 -9.72 22.74
N VAL A 316 -8.82 -10.38 22.38
CA VAL A 316 -7.57 -9.70 22.06
C VAL A 316 -7.71 -8.82 20.82
N ALA A 317 -8.35 -9.32 19.76
CA ALA A 317 -8.61 -8.53 18.55
C ALA A 317 -9.42 -7.27 18.85
N MET A 318 -10.42 -7.36 19.74
CA MET A 318 -11.21 -6.20 20.17
C MET A 318 -10.35 -5.16 20.92
N GLN A 319 -9.37 -5.60 21.72
CA GLN A 319 -8.42 -4.67 22.36
C GLN A 319 -7.58 -3.92 21.32
N TRP A 320 -7.15 -4.58 20.25
CA TRP A 320 -6.45 -3.94 19.14
C TRP A 320 -7.35 -2.93 18.41
N LEU A 321 -8.62 -3.27 18.15
CA LEU A 321 -9.58 -2.33 17.56
C LEU A 321 -9.78 -1.09 18.44
N LYS A 322 -9.89 -1.27 19.78
CA LYS A 322 -9.97 -0.15 20.73
C LYS A 322 -8.72 0.70 20.74
N ALA A 323 -7.54 0.09 20.71
CA ALA A 323 -6.27 0.82 20.66
C ALA A 323 -6.16 1.69 19.41
N PHE A 324 -6.70 1.24 18.29
CA PHE A 324 -6.78 2.01 17.04
C PHE A 324 -8.03 2.90 16.93
N GLY A 325 -8.94 2.93 17.92
CA GLY A 325 -10.14 3.76 17.92
C GLY A 325 -11.17 3.37 16.86
N ILE A 326 -11.17 2.11 16.42
CA ILE A 326 -12.06 1.57 15.39
C ILE A 326 -12.95 0.41 15.89
N GLU A 327 -13.16 0.28 17.22
CA GLU A 327 -14.03 -0.74 17.81
C GLU A 327 -15.48 -0.65 17.31
N HIS A 328 -15.93 0.53 16.93
CA HIS A 328 -17.26 0.76 16.35
C HIS A 328 -17.46 0.07 14.99
N LEU A 329 -16.37 -0.32 14.32
CA LEU A 329 -16.39 -1.05 13.06
C LEU A 329 -16.42 -2.57 13.24
N ALA A 330 -16.29 -3.09 14.48
CA ALA A 330 -16.06 -4.50 14.78
C ALA A 330 -17.04 -5.47 14.09
N LEU A 331 -18.31 -5.11 14.00
CA LEU A 331 -19.38 -5.92 13.41
C LEU A 331 -19.66 -5.57 11.93
N ARG A 332 -18.98 -4.57 11.37
CA ARG A 332 -19.14 -4.22 9.95
C ARG A 332 -18.40 -5.23 9.09
N ARG A 333 -18.92 -5.49 7.90
CA ARG A 333 -18.26 -6.34 6.90
C ARG A 333 -17.04 -5.63 6.35
N PHE A 334 -15.89 -6.31 6.29
CA PHE A 334 -14.63 -5.75 5.83
C PHE A 334 -14.71 -5.06 4.45
N PRO A 335 -15.36 -5.64 3.40
CA PRO A 335 -15.45 -5.00 2.10
C PRO A 335 -16.28 -3.71 2.06
N THR A 336 -17.08 -3.44 3.11
CA THR A 336 -17.92 -2.22 3.18
C THR A 336 -17.19 -1.03 3.80
N LEU A 337 -15.95 -1.22 4.22
CA LEU A 337 -15.12 -0.18 4.80
C LEU A 337 -14.46 0.67 3.71
N SER A 338 -14.13 1.92 4.05
CA SER A 338 -13.24 2.72 3.22
C SER A 338 -11.85 2.08 3.13
N SER A 339 -11.10 2.40 2.06
CA SER A 339 -9.73 1.87 1.85
C SER A 339 -8.81 2.15 3.04
N GLY A 340 -8.89 3.33 3.65
CA GLY A 340 -8.14 3.68 4.85
C GLY A 340 -8.54 2.88 6.09
N GLU A 341 -9.82 2.58 6.28
CA GLU A 341 -10.30 1.70 7.36
C GLU A 341 -9.86 0.26 7.14
N GLN A 342 -10.01 -0.26 5.92
CA GLN A 342 -9.52 -1.60 5.56
C GLN A 342 -8.03 -1.75 5.86
N ARG A 343 -7.25 -0.73 5.51
CA ARG A 343 -5.82 -0.73 5.76
C ARG A 343 -5.49 -0.76 7.25
N LEU A 344 -6.17 0.07 8.05
CA LEU A 344 -5.98 0.10 9.50
C LEU A 344 -6.33 -1.25 10.15
N VAL A 345 -7.40 -1.90 9.68
CA VAL A 345 -7.80 -3.25 10.11
C VAL A 345 -6.71 -4.28 9.79
N LEU A 346 -6.14 -4.23 8.59
CA LEU A 346 -5.07 -5.15 8.18
C LEU A 346 -3.75 -4.88 8.94
N ILE A 347 -3.46 -3.62 9.26
CA ILE A 347 -2.33 -3.28 10.15
C ILE A 347 -2.56 -3.89 11.53
N ALA A 348 -3.73 -3.68 12.14
CA ALA A 348 -4.07 -4.27 13.44
C ALA A 348 -3.92 -5.80 13.42
N ARG A 349 -4.41 -6.47 12.37
CA ARG A 349 -4.24 -7.90 12.13
C ARG A 349 -2.77 -8.33 12.09
N THR A 350 -1.94 -7.56 11.38
CA THR A 350 -0.50 -7.87 11.21
C THR A 350 0.26 -7.69 12.53
N LEU A 351 -0.03 -6.62 13.26
CA LEU A 351 0.63 -6.31 14.52
C LEU A 351 0.19 -7.26 15.66
N LEU A 352 -1.10 -7.66 15.67
CA LEU A 352 -1.64 -8.65 16.61
C LEU A 352 -0.88 -9.97 16.57
N LYS A 353 -0.36 -10.36 15.41
CA LYS A 353 0.42 -11.60 15.23
C LYS A 353 1.65 -11.65 16.12
N ASN A 354 2.24 -10.51 16.46
CA ASN A 354 3.46 -10.38 17.28
C ASN A 354 4.61 -11.29 16.82
N ALA A 355 4.83 -11.35 15.50
CA ALA A 355 5.84 -12.20 14.88
C ALA A 355 7.25 -11.62 15.12
N PRO A 356 8.30 -12.46 15.25
CA PRO A 356 9.68 -12.02 15.52
C PRO A 356 10.31 -11.18 14.40
N LEU A 357 9.82 -11.28 13.18
CA LEU A 357 10.15 -10.40 12.05
C LEU A 357 8.89 -9.71 11.55
N LEU A 358 8.91 -8.37 11.55
CA LEU A 358 7.84 -7.54 11.02
C LEU A 358 8.30 -6.88 9.71
N ILE A 359 7.58 -7.11 8.64
CA ILE A 359 7.83 -6.51 7.32
C ILE A 359 6.65 -5.61 6.99
N LEU A 360 6.89 -4.31 6.97
CA LEU A 360 5.90 -3.28 6.74
C LEU A 360 6.22 -2.54 5.45
N ASP A 361 5.53 -2.90 4.37
CA ASP A 361 5.68 -2.26 3.07
C ASP A 361 4.67 -1.10 2.97
N GLU A 362 5.18 0.11 3.04
CA GLU A 362 4.44 1.38 3.05
C GLU A 362 3.24 1.41 4.01
N PRO A 363 3.42 1.09 5.30
CA PRO A 363 2.29 0.87 6.22
C PRO A 363 1.41 2.11 6.42
N LEU A 364 1.98 3.31 6.33
CA LEU A 364 1.26 4.58 6.54
C LEU A 364 0.53 5.09 5.30
N HIS A 365 0.70 4.40 4.20
CA HIS A 365 0.16 4.77 2.92
C HIS A 365 -1.39 4.76 2.90
N GLY A 366 -2.04 5.82 2.38
CA GLY A 366 -3.50 5.91 2.31
C GLY A 366 -4.21 6.20 3.64
N LEU A 367 -3.46 6.43 4.72
CA LEU A 367 -4.01 6.85 6.00
C LEU A 367 -4.00 8.37 6.14
N ASP A 368 -5.01 8.92 6.82
CA ASP A 368 -4.99 10.31 7.26
C ASP A 368 -3.89 10.56 8.31
N MET A 369 -3.54 11.82 8.55
CA MET A 369 -2.47 12.19 9.47
C MET A 369 -2.64 11.62 10.88
N THR A 370 -3.86 11.56 11.38
CA THR A 370 -4.17 11.03 12.71
C THR A 370 -3.89 9.55 12.79
N ARG A 371 -4.39 8.80 11.80
CA ARG A 371 -4.17 7.36 11.72
C ARG A 371 -2.71 7.03 11.44
N LYS A 372 -2.01 7.87 10.64
CA LYS A 372 -0.55 7.76 10.45
C LYS A 372 0.20 7.87 11.77
N ALA A 373 -0.08 8.90 12.57
CA ALA A 373 0.56 9.09 13.85
C ALA A 373 0.29 7.93 14.81
N LEU A 374 -0.95 7.44 14.86
CA LEU A 374 -1.34 6.31 15.70
C LEU A 374 -0.62 5.01 15.30
N VAL A 375 -0.58 4.71 14.00
CA VAL A 375 0.12 3.53 13.47
C VAL A 375 1.63 3.63 13.68
N ALA A 376 2.23 4.81 13.46
CA ALA A 376 3.65 5.02 13.71
C ALA A 376 4.00 4.78 15.19
N GLN A 377 3.20 5.29 16.13
CA GLN A 377 3.38 5.03 17.55
C GLN A 377 3.22 3.54 17.89
N ALA A 378 2.25 2.84 17.27
CA ALA A 378 2.05 1.42 17.44
C ALA A 378 3.27 0.60 16.96
N ILE A 379 3.81 0.95 15.80
CA ILE A 379 5.02 0.32 15.25
C ILE A 379 6.22 0.55 16.17
N GLU A 380 6.46 1.79 16.62
CA GLU A 380 7.52 2.13 17.54
C GLU A 380 7.44 1.31 18.85
N ARG A 381 6.22 1.16 19.39
CA ARG A 381 6.01 0.41 20.62
C ARG A 381 6.30 -1.08 20.45
N ILE A 382 5.86 -1.68 19.35
CA ILE A 382 6.13 -3.08 19.04
C ILE A 382 7.62 -3.30 18.76
N ALA A 383 8.24 -2.41 17.98
CA ALA A 383 9.65 -2.52 17.63
C ALA A 383 10.60 -2.42 18.84
N LYS A 384 10.14 -1.84 19.95
CA LYS A 384 10.90 -1.79 21.22
C LYS A 384 10.93 -3.12 21.97
N GLN A 385 10.11 -4.11 21.56
CA GLN A 385 10.15 -5.42 22.21
C GLN A 385 11.50 -6.10 21.99
N PRO A 386 12.04 -6.80 22.99
CA PRO A 386 13.28 -7.55 22.86
C PRO A 386 13.18 -8.54 21.71
N GLY A 387 14.20 -8.57 20.85
CA GLY A 387 14.28 -9.52 19.75
C GLY A 387 13.43 -9.24 18.52
N MET A 388 12.55 -8.26 18.56
CA MET A 388 11.76 -7.87 17.39
C MET A 388 12.64 -7.33 16.27
N SER A 389 12.63 -7.97 15.10
CA SER A 389 13.26 -7.47 13.87
C SER A 389 12.23 -6.72 13.02
N LEU A 390 12.65 -5.63 12.39
CA LEU A 390 11.76 -4.80 11.58
C LEU A 390 12.39 -4.50 10.22
N ILE A 391 11.63 -4.72 9.16
CA ILE A 391 11.89 -4.18 7.82
C ILE A 391 10.79 -3.17 7.52
N TYR A 392 11.16 -1.92 7.39
CA TYR A 392 10.25 -0.82 7.10
C TYR A 392 10.53 -0.26 5.71
N VAL A 393 9.53 -0.29 4.84
CA VAL A 393 9.65 0.24 3.47
C VAL A 393 8.83 1.49 3.36
N THR A 394 9.44 2.57 2.89
CA THR A 394 8.75 3.83 2.57
C THR A 394 9.52 4.61 1.53
N HIS A 395 8.81 5.49 0.83
CA HIS A 395 9.40 6.50 -0.07
C HIS A 395 9.64 7.83 0.64
N TYR A 396 9.18 7.97 1.90
CA TYR A 396 9.23 9.21 2.66
C TYR A 396 10.22 9.10 3.83
N ALA A 397 11.32 9.84 3.77
CA ALA A 397 12.32 9.82 4.84
C ALA A 397 11.74 10.19 6.23
N HIS A 398 10.75 11.09 6.26
CA HIS A 398 10.11 11.54 7.49
C HIS A 398 9.13 10.52 8.10
N GLU A 399 8.76 9.48 7.37
CA GLU A 399 7.91 8.39 7.86
C GLU A 399 8.72 7.24 8.47
N ILE A 400 10.05 7.26 8.34
CA ILE A 400 10.90 6.21 8.91
C ILE A 400 10.82 6.29 10.44
N PRO A 401 10.43 5.19 11.12
CA PRO A 401 10.36 5.17 12.59
C PRO A 401 11.72 5.44 13.23
N ALA A 402 11.72 6.14 14.37
CA ALA A 402 12.95 6.48 15.10
C ALA A 402 13.73 5.24 15.60
N CYS A 403 13.04 4.11 15.75
CA CYS A 403 13.67 2.84 16.11
C CYS A 403 14.53 2.22 15.01
N VAL A 404 14.40 2.66 13.76
CA VAL A 404 15.19 2.16 12.62
C VAL A 404 16.62 2.67 12.72
N THR A 405 17.57 1.73 12.68
CA THR A 405 19.00 2.02 12.88
C THR A 405 19.85 1.70 11.64
N HIS A 406 19.30 0.97 10.68
CA HIS A 406 20.00 0.51 9.48
C HIS A 406 19.22 0.86 8.23
N THR A 407 19.93 1.03 7.12
CA THR A 407 19.29 1.33 5.82
C THR A 407 19.89 0.48 4.71
N LYS A 408 19.02 -0.11 3.90
CA LYS A 408 19.38 -0.79 2.65
C LYS A 408 18.79 -0.03 1.47
N HIS A 409 19.64 0.34 0.52
CA HIS A 409 19.19 0.96 -0.73
C HIS A 409 19.17 -0.08 -1.86
N LEU A 410 18.04 -0.19 -2.56
CA LEU A 410 17.95 -0.89 -3.84
C LEU A 410 18.03 0.13 -4.97
N ILE A 411 19.01 -0.05 -5.83
CA ILE A 411 19.26 0.79 -7.00
C ILE A 411 18.63 0.09 -8.20
N LYS A 412 17.86 0.82 -9.00
CA LYS A 412 17.37 0.31 -10.29
C LYS A 412 18.55 0.29 -11.26
N GLU A 413 18.88 -0.87 -11.80
CA GLU A 413 19.85 -1.03 -12.88
C GLU A 413 19.26 -0.73 -14.26
#